data_705a303471dc7c1ee3e643dcbd5ed684
#
_entry.id   705a303471dc7c1ee3e643dcbd5ed684
#
_cell.length_a   1.000
_cell.length_b   1.000
_cell.length_c   1.000
_cell.angle_alpha   90.00
_cell.angle_beta   90.00
_cell.angle_gamma   90.00
#
_symmetry.space_group_name_H-M   'P 1'
#
loop_
_entity.id
_entity.type
_entity.pdbx_description
1 polymer ?
#
loop_
_entity_poly.entity_id
_entity_poly.type
_entity_poly.pdbx_seq_one_letter_code
_entity_poly.pdbx_strand_id
1 'polypeptide(L)'
;MRSSGVLMHISSLPSPYGIGTMGKEARKFVDFLDKSGQKYWQILPICPTSYGDSPYQSFSSFAGNPYFIDLEILCREKLLKKAECESFPWGSNPHYVDYGVMYNSRYALLKKVYARFMKKQPEDFASFCEKEAEWLEDYALFMALKDAHGGIAWFEWEKELKTREQKALSEAKETYADDILFYKMLQYLFFKQWWALKEYVNEKGIEIIGDVPIYVAGDSADVWANPAQFYLDENLDPIDVAGCPPDAFSADGQLWGNPLFRWDEMKKDGYSWWTKRIKAMSKLYDIVPVSYTHLTLPTIA
;
A
#
# COMPACT_ATOMS: atom_id res chain seq x y z
N MET A 1 -4.51 -4.79 -32.93
CA MET A 1 -5.84 -5.36 -32.58
C MET A 1 -6.42 -4.46 -31.47
N ARG A 2 -7.68 -4.10 -31.50
CA ARG A 2 -8.31 -3.33 -30.40
C ARG A 2 -8.59 -4.29 -29.26
N SER A 3 -8.31 -3.87 -28.01
CA SER A 3 -8.59 -4.62 -26.79
C SER A 3 -9.35 -3.74 -25.81
N SER A 4 -10.06 -4.36 -24.88
CA SER A 4 -10.82 -3.66 -23.84
C SER A 4 -10.52 -4.26 -22.46
N GLY A 5 -10.81 -3.48 -21.42
CA GLY A 5 -10.68 -3.86 -20.04
C GLY A 5 -11.67 -3.12 -19.15
N VAL A 6 -11.69 -3.45 -17.89
CA VAL A 6 -12.53 -2.79 -16.88
C VAL A 6 -11.66 -2.23 -15.79
N LEU A 7 -11.89 -0.98 -15.40
CA LEU A 7 -11.35 -0.39 -14.19
C LEU A 7 -12.28 -0.76 -13.03
N MET A 8 -11.78 -1.55 -12.08
CA MET A 8 -12.49 -1.91 -10.86
C MET A 8 -11.47 -2.11 -9.75
N HIS A 9 -11.41 -1.17 -8.82
CA HIS A 9 -10.49 -1.29 -7.71
C HIS A 9 -10.90 -2.42 -6.76
N ILE A 10 -9.93 -3.08 -6.12
CA ILE A 10 -10.17 -4.22 -5.21
C ILE A 10 -11.12 -3.82 -4.08
N SER A 11 -10.96 -2.61 -3.51
CA SER A 11 -11.84 -2.10 -2.45
C SER A 11 -13.33 -2.06 -2.82
N SER A 12 -13.65 -1.95 -4.11
CA SER A 12 -15.03 -1.86 -4.63
C SER A 12 -15.66 -3.21 -4.91
N LEU A 13 -14.94 -4.31 -4.75
CA LEU A 13 -15.50 -5.65 -4.88
C LEU A 13 -16.40 -5.97 -3.68
N PRO A 14 -17.47 -6.77 -3.87
CA PRO A 14 -18.33 -7.18 -2.76
C PRO A 14 -17.56 -7.90 -1.65
N SER A 15 -17.89 -7.62 -0.41
CA SER A 15 -17.30 -8.29 0.75
C SER A 15 -18.25 -8.25 1.94
N PRO A 16 -18.35 -9.33 2.74
CA PRO A 16 -19.07 -9.30 4.00
C PRO A 16 -18.32 -8.55 5.11
N TYR A 17 -17.08 -8.12 4.85
CA TYR A 17 -16.17 -7.55 5.85
C TYR A 17 -15.75 -6.11 5.53
N GLY A 18 -16.68 -5.31 5.02
CA GLY A 18 -16.60 -3.85 4.91
C GLY A 18 -15.79 -3.30 3.74
N ILE A 19 -14.92 -4.10 3.11
CA ILE A 19 -14.09 -3.69 1.97
C ILE A 19 -13.80 -4.90 1.08
N GLY A 20 -13.69 -4.69 -0.22
CA GLY A 20 -13.28 -5.73 -1.16
C GLY A 20 -11.87 -6.26 -0.87
N THR A 21 -11.65 -7.55 -1.14
CA THR A 21 -10.41 -8.26 -0.82
C THR A 21 -9.94 -9.15 -1.98
N MET A 22 -8.73 -9.70 -1.86
CA MET A 22 -8.11 -10.60 -2.84
C MET A 22 -8.67 -12.04 -2.80
N GLY A 23 -9.91 -12.21 -2.35
CA GLY A 23 -10.53 -13.49 -2.12
C GLY A 23 -11.44 -13.98 -3.25
N LYS A 24 -12.51 -14.67 -2.84
CA LYS A 24 -13.47 -15.30 -3.74
C LYS A 24 -14.13 -14.33 -4.72
N GLU A 25 -14.50 -13.13 -4.26
CA GLU A 25 -15.22 -12.18 -5.11
C GLU A 25 -14.29 -11.56 -6.16
N ALA A 26 -13.00 -11.37 -5.86
CA ALA A 26 -12.01 -10.98 -6.86
C ALA A 26 -11.89 -12.05 -7.96
N ARG A 27 -11.85 -13.35 -7.60
CA ARG A 27 -11.82 -14.44 -8.59
C ARG A 27 -13.10 -14.50 -9.43
N LYS A 28 -14.28 -14.28 -8.84
CA LYS A 28 -15.54 -14.20 -9.59
C LYS A 28 -15.53 -13.02 -10.58
N PHE A 29 -14.95 -11.89 -10.19
CA PHE A 29 -14.81 -10.77 -11.08
C PHE A 29 -13.88 -11.09 -12.25
N VAL A 30 -12.78 -11.80 -12.02
CA VAL A 30 -11.89 -12.30 -13.08
C VAL A 30 -12.63 -13.28 -14.01
N ASP A 31 -13.44 -14.19 -13.47
CA ASP A 31 -14.27 -15.10 -14.28
C ASP A 31 -15.31 -14.33 -15.15
N PHE A 32 -15.83 -13.23 -14.63
CA PHE A 32 -16.70 -12.34 -15.40
C PHE A 32 -15.93 -11.65 -16.54
N LEU A 33 -14.73 -11.14 -16.27
CA LEU A 33 -13.89 -10.53 -17.31
C LEU A 33 -13.55 -11.52 -18.43
N ASP A 34 -13.16 -12.73 -18.08
CA ASP A 34 -12.87 -13.81 -19.02
C ASP A 34 -14.09 -14.13 -19.91
N LYS A 35 -15.26 -14.39 -19.31
CA LYS A 35 -16.51 -14.65 -20.02
C LYS A 35 -16.96 -13.49 -20.90
N SER A 36 -16.62 -12.26 -20.53
CA SER A 36 -16.94 -11.04 -21.28
C SER A 36 -15.89 -10.70 -22.35
N GLY A 37 -14.85 -11.53 -22.50
CA GLY A 37 -13.79 -11.33 -23.49
C GLY A 37 -12.86 -10.15 -23.18
N GLN A 38 -12.86 -9.63 -21.95
CA GLN A 38 -11.98 -8.55 -21.54
C GLN A 38 -10.53 -9.04 -21.44
N LYS A 39 -9.59 -8.16 -21.78
CA LYS A 39 -8.16 -8.46 -21.77
C LYS A 39 -7.40 -7.78 -20.63
N TYR A 40 -8.00 -6.77 -20.02
CA TYR A 40 -7.36 -5.99 -18.97
C TYR A 40 -8.28 -5.81 -17.76
N TRP A 41 -7.66 -5.93 -16.59
CA TRP A 41 -8.23 -5.48 -15.32
C TRP A 41 -7.38 -4.31 -14.81
N GLN A 42 -7.93 -3.10 -14.84
CA GLN A 42 -7.25 -1.92 -14.29
C GLN A 42 -7.67 -1.72 -12.84
N ILE A 43 -6.67 -1.45 -11.99
CA ILE A 43 -6.86 -1.16 -10.56
C ILE A 43 -6.13 0.13 -10.19
N LEU A 44 -6.59 0.77 -9.12
CA LEU A 44 -5.90 1.89 -8.47
C LEU A 44 -4.71 1.37 -7.65
N PRO A 45 -3.84 2.26 -7.10
CA PRO A 45 -2.71 1.83 -6.26
C PRO A 45 -3.17 0.93 -5.12
N ILE A 46 -2.45 -0.18 -4.90
CA ILE A 46 -2.77 -1.17 -3.85
C ILE A 46 -1.91 -1.01 -2.60
N CYS A 47 -1.25 0.13 -2.47
CA CYS A 47 -0.44 0.49 -1.30
C CYS A 47 -1.32 0.85 -0.09
N PRO A 48 -0.77 0.80 1.15
CA PRO A 48 -1.50 1.21 2.35
C PRO A 48 -2.00 2.64 2.23
N THR A 49 -3.28 2.86 2.56
CA THR A 49 -3.82 4.22 2.64
C THR A 49 -3.35 4.91 3.93
N SER A 50 -3.05 6.21 3.83
CA SER A 50 -2.74 7.06 4.97
C SER A 50 -3.96 7.89 5.37
N TYR A 51 -3.74 9.00 6.05
CA TYR A 51 -4.79 9.93 6.43
C TYR A 51 -5.57 10.41 5.19
N GLY A 52 -6.90 10.36 5.28
CA GLY A 52 -7.80 10.71 4.18
C GLY A 52 -8.15 9.55 3.24
N ASP A 53 -7.66 8.33 3.53
CA ASP A 53 -8.03 7.07 2.86
C ASP A 53 -7.81 7.03 1.34
N SER A 54 -7.06 7.99 0.80
CA SER A 54 -6.73 8.05 -0.61
C SER A 54 -5.67 7.00 -0.97
N PRO A 55 -5.88 6.22 -2.04
CA PRO A 55 -4.86 5.28 -2.52
C PRO A 55 -3.61 5.97 -3.06
N TYR A 56 -3.67 7.30 -3.31
CA TYR A 56 -2.55 8.11 -3.79
C TYR A 56 -1.74 8.74 -2.65
N GLN A 57 -2.26 8.70 -1.43
CA GLN A 57 -1.55 9.10 -0.21
C GLN A 57 -1.24 7.82 0.58
N SER A 58 -0.01 7.35 0.51
CA SER A 58 0.37 6.07 1.08
C SER A 58 1.56 6.19 2.03
N PHE A 59 1.54 5.38 3.09
CA PHE A 59 2.69 5.24 4.00
C PHE A 59 3.91 4.58 3.34
N SER A 60 3.75 3.93 2.19
CA SER A 60 4.85 3.35 1.42
C SER A 60 4.46 3.10 -0.03
N SER A 61 5.38 3.35 -0.94
CA SER A 61 5.26 3.00 -2.37
C SER A 61 5.50 1.52 -2.66
N PHE A 62 5.98 0.74 -1.69
CA PHE A 62 6.37 -0.66 -1.87
C PHE A 62 5.44 -1.62 -1.15
N ALA A 63 4.89 -1.20 -0.02
CA ALA A 63 4.04 -2.03 0.81
C ALA A 63 2.64 -2.24 0.20
N GLY A 64 2.03 -3.38 0.48
CA GLY A 64 0.65 -3.67 0.12
C GLY A 64 -0.33 -3.30 1.24
N ASN A 65 -1.56 -2.95 0.86
CA ASN A 65 -2.60 -2.51 1.79
C ASN A 65 -3.18 -3.70 2.58
N PRO A 66 -3.01 -3.75 3.91
CA PRO A 66 -3.52 -4.85 4.73
C PRO A 66 -5.05 -5.02 4.68
N TYR A 67 -5.79 -3.99 4.28
CA TYR A 67 -7.24 -4.08 4.12
C TYR A 67 -7.66 -5.07 3.02
N PHE A 68 -6.82 -5.30 2.02
CA PHE A 68 -7.12 -6.22 0.92
C PHE A 68 -6.80 -7.69 1.24
N ILE A 69 -6.20 -7.98 2.38
CA ILE A 69 -6.00 -9.36 2.86
C ILE A 69 -7.37 -10.00 3.09
N ASP A 70 -7.66 -11.09 2.42
CA ASP A 70 -8.93 -11.79 2.53
C ASP A 70 -9.02 -12.60 3.83
N LEU A 71 -10.03 -12.33 4.64
CA LEU A 71 -10.23 -12.99 5.92
C LEU A 71 -10.72 -14.43 5.78
N GLU A 72 -11.44 -14.77 4.71
CA GLU A 72 -11.88 -16.15 4.48
C GLU A 72 -10.70 -17.05 4.10
N ILE A 73 -9.69 -16.52 3.41
CA ILE A 73 -8.42 -17.24 3.17
C ILE A 73 -7.75 -17.52 4.51
N LEU A 74 -7.64 -16.53 5.40
CA LEU A 74 -7.06 -16.71 6.73
C LEU A 74 -7.84 -17.71 7.58
N CYS A 75 -9.17 -17.78 7.42
CA CYS A 75 -10.00 -18.81 8.07
C CYS A 75 -9.67 -20.22 7.55
N ARG A 76 -9.50 -20.37 6.24
CA ARG A 76 -9.11 -21.67 5.63
C ARG A 76 -7.70 -22.10 6.07
N GLU A 77 -6.80 -21.15 6.24
CA GLU A 77 -5.45 -21.38 6.76
C GLU A 77 -5.40 -21.58 8.30
N LYS A 78 -6.56 -21.55 8.97
CA LYS A 78 -6.72 -21.70 10.43
C LYS A 78 -6.04 -20.59 11.25
N LEU A 79 -5.75 -19.46 10.62
CA LEU A 79 -5.24 -18.24 11.28
C LEU A 79 -6.37 -17.41 11.89
N LEU A 80 -7.61 -17.58 11.42
CA LEU A 80 -8.83 -17.00 11.99
C LEU A 80 -9.93 -18.03 12.13
N LYS A 81 -10.95 -17.70 12.93
CA LYS A 81 -12.24 -18.40 12.96
C LYS A 81 -13.31 -17.49 12.37
N LYS A 82 -14.26 -18.05 11.63
CA LYS A 82 -15.34 -17.27 11.02
C LYS A 82 -16.12 -16.43 12.05
N ALA A 83 -16.43 -17.02 13.20
CA ALA A 83 -17.11 -16.33 14.30
C ALA A 83 -16.33 -15.12 14.83
N GLU A 84 -15.00 -15.10 14.71
CA GLU A 84 -14.19 -13.92 15.08
C GLU A 84 -14.37 -12.80 14.06
N CYS A 85 -14.43 -13.13 12.77
CA CYS A 85 -14.70 -12.15 11.72
C CYS A 85 -16.11 -11.54 11.87
N GLU A 86 -17.10 -12.37 12.22
CA GLU A 86 -18.50 -11.97 12.41
C GLU A 86 -18.74 -11.18 13.73
N SER A 87 -17.80 -11.22 14.68
CA SER A 87 -17.91 -10.50 15.96
C SER A 87 -17.50 -9.03 15.89
N PHE A 88 -16.93 -8.57 14.77
CA PHE A 88 -16.52 -7.18 14.58
C PHE A 88 -17.52 -6.40 13.71
N PRO A 89 -17.71 -5.09 13.96
CA PRO A 89 -18.44 -4.25 13.05
C PRO A 89 -17.66 -4.02 11.74
N TRP A 90 -18.37 -3.92 10.62
CA TRP A 90 -17.77 -3.72 9.28
C TRP A 90 -18.38 -2.52 8.53
N GLY A 91 -19.05 -1.62 9.24
CA GLY A 91 -19.83 -0.54 8.67
C GLY A 91 -21.32 -0.90 8.51
N SER A 92 -22.15 0.12 8.43
CA SER A 92 -23.59 -0.01 8.33
C SER A 92 -24.15 0.10 6.89
N ASN A 93 -23.35 0.62 5.97
CA ASN A 93 -23.76 0.84 4.58
C ASN A 93 -22.92 -0.01 3.62
N PRO A 94 -23.54 -0.97 2.91
CA PRO A 94 -22.80 -1.85 1.98
C PRO A 94 -22.30 -1.13 0.72
N HIS A 95 -22.67 0.13 0.48
CA HIS A 95 -22.24 0.91 -0.67
C HIS A 95 -21.01 1.78 -0.39
N TYR A 96 -20.56 1.86 0.86
CA TYR A 96 -19.42 2.69 1.27
C TYR A 96 -18.50 1.91 2.20
N VAL A 97 -17.20 2.13 2.04
CA VAL A 97 -16.21 1.66 3.02
C VAL A 97 -16.17 2.64 4.17
N ASP A 98 -16.47 2.18 5.37
CA ASP A 98 -16.27 2.93 6.60
C ASP A 98 -14.84 2.71 7.10
N TYR A 99 -13.91 3.56 6.68
CA TYR A 99 -12.49 3.41 7.01
C TYR A 99 -12.20 3.55 8.50
N GLY A 100 -12.97 4.34 9.24
CA GLY A 100 -12.84 4.43 10.70
C GLY A 100 -13.17 3.10 11.39
N VAL A 101 -14.27 2.46 11.00
CA VAL A 101 -14.63 1.12 11.46
C VAL A 101 -13.60 0.09 10.98
N MET A 102 -13.16 0.19 9.71
CA MET A 102 -12.16 -0.71 9.13
C MET A 102 -10.85 -0.67 9.91
N TYR A 103 -10.33 0.53 10.21
CA TYR A 103 -9.09 0.68 10.96
C TYR A 103 -9.15 -0.09 12.29
N ASN A 104 -10.17 0.18 13.10
CA ASN A 104 -10.30 -0.44 14.41
C ASN A 104 -10.54 -1.95 14.32
N SER A 105 -11.47 -2.38 13.47
CA SER A 105 -11.87 -3.80 13.38
C SER A 105 -10.81 -4.66 12.71
N ARG A 106 -10.25 -4.19 11.59
CA ARG A 106 -9.31 -4.98 10.80
C ARG A 106 -8.01 -5.21 11.54
N TYR A 107 -7.40 -4.17 12.11
CA TYR A 107 -6.15 -4.32 12.83
C TYR A 107 -6.30 -5.14 14.12
N ALA A 108 -7.39 -4.95 14.88
CA ALA A 108 -7.67 -5.79 16.04
C ALA A 108 -7.79 -7.28 15.68
N LEU A 109 -8.41 -7.58 14.51
CA LEU A 109 -8.52 -8.95 14.02
C LEU A 109 -7.17 -9.49 13.52
N LEU A 110 -6.38 -8.68 12.82
CA LEU A 110 -5.06 -9.05 12.32
C LEU A 110 -4.04 -9.26 13.47
N LYS A 111 -4.18 -8.60 14.61
CA LYS A 111 -3.40 -8.92 15.83
C LYS A 111 -3.71 -10.33 16.35
N LYS A 112 -4.95 -10.83 16.22
CA LYS A 112 -5.27 -12.24 16.54
C LYS A 112 -4.64 -13.21 15.53
N VAL A 113 -4.59 -12.82 14.25
CA VAL A 113 -3.86 -13.59 13.22
C VAL A 113 -2.39 -13.70 13.59
N TYR A 114 -1.77 -12.59 13.95
CA TYR A 114 -0.36 -12.53 14.33
C TYR A 114 -0.04 -13.47 15.50
N ALA A 115 -0.83 -13.46 16.56
CA ALA A 115 -0.63 -14.33 17.71
C ALA A 115 -0.68 -15.83 17.36
N ARG A 116 -1.41 -16.22 16.30
CA ARG A 116 -1.44 -17.60 15.81
C ARG A 116 -0.33 -17.89 14.81
N PHE A 117 -0.03 -16.92 13.95
CA PHE A 117 1.05 -17.00 12.98
C PHE A 117 2.39 -17.22 13.67
N MET A 118 2.68 -16.48 14.74
CA MET A 118 3.93 -16.61 15.51
C MET A 118 4.09 -17.98 16.17
N LYS A 119 3.00 -18.71 16.47
CA LYS A 119 3.07 -20.08 17.00
C LYS A 119 3.52 -21.12 15.97
N LYS A 120 3.28 -20.84 14.69
CA LYS A 120 3.62 -21.74 13.58
C LYS A 120 3.89 -20.89 12.35
N GLN A 121 5.06 -20.25 12.31
CA GLN A 121 5.47 -19.48 11.15
C GLN A 121 5.64 -20.38 9.93
N PRO A 122 5.20 -19.93 8.72
CA PRO A 122 5.53 -20.59 7.48
C PRO A 122 7.04 -20.58 7.22
N GLU A 123 7.56 -21.66 6.61
CA GLU A 123 8.99 -21.81 6.33
C GLU A 123 9.54 -20.74 5.41
N ASP A 124 8.72 -20.21 4.51
CA ASP A 124 9.07 -19.18 3.53
C ASP A 124 8.98 -17.74 4.07
N PHE A 125 8.47 -17.53 5.30
CA PHE A 125 8.36 -16.19 5.88
C PHE A 125 9.71 -15.50 6.07
N ALA A 126 10.71 -16.21 6.58
CA ALA A 126 12.06 -15.68 6.75
C ALA A 126 12.67 -15.28 5.39
N SER A 127 12.55 -16.16 4.39
CA SER A 127 13.01 -15.90 3.03
C SER A 127 12.31 -14.70 2.38
N PHE A 128 11.01 -14.50 2.65
CA PHE A 128 10.29 -13.31 2.21
C PHE A 128 10.90 -12.04 2.85
N CYS A 129 11.12 -12.06 4.18
CA CYS A 129 11.70 -10.92 4.88
C CYS A 129 13.09 -10.57 4.36
N GLU A 130 13.93 -11.56 4.07
CA GLU A 130 15.26 -11.35 3.49
C GLU A 130 15.20 -10.77 2.07
N LYS A 131 14.33 -11.30 1.22
CA LYS A 131 14.18 -10.84 -0.17
C LYS A 131 13.66 -9.41 -0.28
N GLU A 132 12.80 -9.01 0.62
CA GLU A 132 12.15 -7.71 0.63
C GLU A 132 12.78 -6.74 1.66
N ALA A 133 13.88 -7.12 2.31
CA ALA A 133 14.51 -6.38 3.41
C ALA A 133 14.80 -4.92 3.06
N GLU A 134 15.13 -4.63 1.79
CA GLU A 134 15.53 -3.31 1.32
C GLU A 134 14.49 -2.21 1.60
N TRP A 135 13.21 -2.55 1.54
CA TRP A 135 12.12 -1.62 1.86
C TRP A 135 11.34 -2.03 3.11
N LEU A 136 11.25 -3.35 3.36
CA LEU A 136 10.40 -3.91 4.40
C LEU A 136 10.87 -3.56 5.81
N GLU A 137 12.19 -3.49 6.02
CA GLU A 137 12.78 -3.15 7.33
C GLU A 137 12.40 -1.72 7.73
N ASP A 138 12.59 -0.75 6.84
CA ASP A 138 12.25 0.64 7.11
C ASP A 138 10.73 0.85 7.21
N TYR A 139 9.94 0.21 6.36
CA TYR A 139 8.49 0.29 6.43
C TYR A 139 7.94 -0.28 7.74
N ALA A 140 8.37 -1.46 8.14
CA ALA A 140 7.87 -2.10 9.35
C ALA A 140 8.27 -1.32 10.61
N LEU A 141 9.49 -0.80 10.67
CA LEU A 141 9.93 0.09 11.75
C LEU A 141 9.13 1.40 11.77
N PHE A 142 8.94 2.03 10.60
CA PHE A 142 8.14 3.25 10.47
C PHE A 142 6.72 3.05 11.02
N MET A 143 6.05 1.99 10.63
CA MET A 143 4.69 1.70 11.08
C MET A 143 4.62 1.38 12.57
N ALA A 144 5.59 0.65 13.12
CA ALA A 144 5.68 0.37 14.54
C ALA A 144 5.89 1.65 15.37
N LEU A 145 6.76 2.55 14.90
CA LEU A 145 6.97 3.86 15.50
C LEU A 145 5.71 4.73 15.40
N LYS A 146 5.03 4.72 14.26
CA LYS A 146 3.80 5.47 14.04
C LYS A 146 2.69 5.04 15.01
N ASP A 147 2.52 3.74 15.24
CA ASP A 147 1.60 3.20 16.24
C ASP A 147 1.99 3.66 17.66
N ALA A 148 3.28 3.58 18.01
CA ALA A 148 3.79 3.99 19.32
C ALA A 148 3.59 5.49 19.60
N HIS A 149 3.60 6.32 18.56
CA HIS A 149 3.36 7.76 18.64
C HIS A 149 1.89 8.15 18.39
N GLY A 150 0.96 7.20 18.47
CA GLY A 150 -0.47 7.48 18.32
C GLY A 150 -0.90 7.96 16.92
N GLY A 151 -0.11 7.62 15.90
CA GLY A 151 -0.40 7.94 14.49
C GLY A 151 0.05 9.33 14.01
N ILE A 152 0.71 10.15 14.87
CA ILE A 152 1.23 11.45 14.44
C ILE A 152 2.28 11.31 13.32
N ALA A 153 2.44 12.34 12.53
CA ALA A 153 3.38 12.34 11.42
C ALA A 153 4.83 12.24 11.90
N TRP A 154 5.70 11.57 11.11
CA TRP A 154 7.09 11.32 11.51
C TRP A 154 7.91 12.60 11.71
N PHE A 155 7.58 13.68 11.07
CA PHE A 155 8.25 14.98 11.26
C PHE A 155 7.92 15.64 12.60
N GLU A 156 6.95 15.10 13.35
CA GLU A 156 6.61 15.48 14.73
C GLU A 156 7.26 14.56 15.79
N TRP A 157 7.99 13.50 15.37
CA TRP A 157 8.69 12.61 16.30
C TRP A 157 9.90 13.29 16.94
N GLU A 158 10.45 12.67 17.97
CA GLU A 158 11.68 13.09 18.61
C GLU A 158 12.80 13.23 17.56
N LYS A 159 13.66 14.24 17.74
CA LYS A 159 14.68 14.61 16.76
C LYS A 159 15.53 13.41 16.33
N GLU A 160 15.93 12.56 17.27
CA GLU A 160 16.80 11.43 17.04
C GLU A 160 16.15 10.37 16.14
N LEU A 161 14.85 10.16 16.26
CA LEU A 161 14.05 9.28 15.37
C LEU A 161 13.74 9.98 14.04
N LYS A 162 13.40 11.25 14.07
CA LYS A 162 13.14 12.08 12.87
C LYS A 162 14.37 12.10 11.96
N THR A 163 15.58 12.31 12.53
CA THR A 163 16.85 12.36 11.79
C THR A 163 17.49 10.98 11.59
N ARG A 164 16.84 9.92 12.04
CA ARG A 164 17.30 8.52 11.90
C ARG A 164 18.67 8.27 12.54
N GLU A 165 18.93 8.80 13.72
CA GLU A 165 20.16 8.53 14.46
C GLU A 165 20.32 7.04 14.74
N GLN A 166 21.47 6.46 14.41
CA GLN A 166 21.71 5.02 14.46
C GLN A 166 21.40 4.41 15.83
N LYS A 167 21.73 5.12 16.92
CA LYS A 167 21.45 4.67 18.28
C LYS A 167 19.95 4.60 18.53
N ALA A 168 19.21 5.66 18.21
CA ALA A 168 17.76 5.72 18.39
C ALA A 168 17.04 4.64 17.56
N LEU A 169 17.49 4.42 16.32
CA LEU A 169 16.95 3.34 15.49
C LEU A 169 17.22 1.95 16.07
N SER A 170 18.41 1.71 16.65
CA SER A 170 18.73 0.43 17.27
C SER A 170 17.86 0.18 18.51
N GLU A 171 17.73 1.17 19.38
CA GLU A 171 16.86 1.10 20.57
C GLU A 171 15.39 0.90 20.20
N ALA A 172 14.91 1.60 19.16
CA ALA A 172 13.56 1.43 18.63
C ALA A 172 13.32 0.02 18.07
N LYS A 173 14.29 -0.54 17.32
CA LYS A 173 14.18 -1.91 16.79
C LYS A 173 14.09 -2.95 17.88
N GLU A 174 14.81 -2.78 18.99
CA GLU A 174 14.72 -3.66 20.14
C GLU A 174 13.40 -3.50 20.88
N THR A 175 13.00 -2.25 21.14
CA THR A 175 11.78 -1.93 21.89
C THR A 175 10.51 -2.40 21.18
N TYR A 176 10.43 -2.20 19.86
CA TYR A 176 9.25 -2.49 19.05
C TYR A 176 9.40 -3.74 18.17
N ALA A 177 10.29 -4.66 18.55
CA ALA A 177 10.59 -5.87 17.76
C ALA A 177 9.33 -6.68 17.39
N ASP A 178 8.39 -6.80 18.32
CA ASP A 178 7.13 -7.55 18.10
C ASP A 178 6.18 -6.83 17.13
N ASP A 179 6.06 -5.50 17.24
CA ASP A 179 5.26 -4.71 16.30
C ASP A 179 5.88 -4.67 14.90
N ILE A 180 7.20 -4.63 14.78
CA ILE A 180 7.92 -4.74 13.51
C ILE A 180 7.60 -6.10 12.85
N LEU A 181 7.64 -7.19 13.60
CA LEU A 181 7.28 -8.52 13.09
C LEU A 181 5.81 -8.59 12.68
N PHE A 182 4.91 -7.92 13.41
CA PHE A 182 3.51 -7.82 13.01
C PHE A 182 3.36 -7.17 11.63
N TYR A 183 4.00 -6.04 11.37
CA TYR A 183 3.94 -5.38 10.06
C TYR A 183 4.61 -6.20 8.95
N LYS A 184 5.71 -6.88 9.23
CA LYS A 184 6.32 -7.84 8.28
C LYS A 184 5.37 -8.99 7.94
N MET A 185 4.68 -9.56 8.93
CA MET A 185 3.66 -10.59 8.70
C MET A 185 2.51 -10.07 7.82
N LEU A 186 2.03 -8.84 8.05
CA LEU A 186 0.98 -8.25 7.21
C LEU A 186 1.41 -8.19 5.75
N GLN A 187 2.64 -7.77 5.48
CA GLN A 187 3.16 -7.72 4.12
C GLN A 187 3.32 -9.12 3.53
N TYR A 188 3.84 -10.08 4.28
CA TYR A 188 3.91 -11.46 3.83
C TYR A 188 2.53 -12.01 3.42
N LEU A 189 1.50 -11.84 4.25
CA LEU A 189 0.14 -12.29 3.97
C LEU A 189 -0.46 -11.58 2.75
N PHE A 190 -0.24 -10.27 2.62
CA PHE A 190 -0.68 -9.51 1.47
C PHE A 190 -0.06 -10.05 0.18
N PHE A 191 1.26 -10.15 0.11
CA PHE A 191 1.95 -10.58 -1.11
C PHE A 191 1.64 -12.02 -1.46
N LYS A 192 1.50 -12.92 -0.48
CA LYS A 192 1.08 -14.29 -0.69
C LYS A 192 -0.29 -14.37 -1.39
N GLN A 193 -1.25 -13.58 -0.94
CA GLN A 193 -2.59 -13.55 -1.54
C GLN A 193 -2.59 -12.81 -2.89
N TRP A 194 -1.80 -11.75 -3.01
CA TRP A 194 -1.67 -11.00 -4.26
C TRP A 194 -1.10 -11.86 -5.39
N TRP A 195 -0.02 -12.57 -5.13
CA TRP A 195 0.58 -13.44 -6.15
C TRP A 195 -0.37 -14.53 -6.59
N ALA A 196 -1.09 -15.14 -5.67
CA ALA A 196 -2.09 -16.18 -5.98
C ALA A 196 -3.30 -15.63 -6.77
N LEU A 197 -3.65 -14.35 -6.58
CA LEU A 197 -4.69 -13.69 -7.39
C LEU A 197 -4.14 -13.33 -8.78
N LYS A 198 -2.95 -12.72 -8.85
CA LYS A 198 -2.31 -12.33 -10.12
C LYS A 198 -2.09 -13.54 -11.03
N GLU A 199 -1.58 -14.63 -10.50
CA GLU A 199 -1.43 -15.89 -11.23
C GLU A 199 -2.78 -16.33 -11.83
N TYR A 200 -3.85 -16.34 -11.03
CA TYR A 200 -5.19 -16.69 -11.50
C TYR A 200 -5.70 -15.76 -12.62
N VAL A 201 -5.44 -14.46 -12.54
CA VAL A 201 -5.78 -13.47 -13.57
C VAL A 201 -5.03 -13.79 -14.87
N ASN A 202 -3.71 -14.02 -14.77
CA ASN A 202 -2.87 -14.28 -15.93
C ASN A 202 -3.16 -15.63 -16.59
N GLU A 203 -3.54 -16.67 -15.82
CA GLU A 203 -4.00 -17.96 -16.35
C GLU A 203 -5.27 -17.82 -17.23
N LYS A 204 -6.10 -16.80 -16.99
CA LYS A 204 -7.26 -16.47 -17.83
C LYS A 204 -6.90 -15.63 -19.07
N GLY A 205 -5.62 -15.34 -19.28
CA GLY A 205 -5.16 -14.48 -20.37
C GLY A 205 -5.58 -13.02 -20.21
N ILE A 206 -5.74 -12.58 -18.97
CA ILE A 206 -6.05 -11.20 -18.57
C ILE A 206 -4.79 -10.60 -17.97
N GLU A 207 -4.49 -9.36 -18.30
CA GLU A 207 -3.37 -8.60 -17.74
C GLU A 207 -3.86 -7.54 -16.76
N ILE A 208 -3.12 -7.36 -15.68
CA ILE A 208 -3.42 -6.33 -14.67
C ILE A 208 -2.71 -5.03 -15.05
N ILE A 209 -3.52 -3.97 -15.23
CA ILE A 209 -3.00 -2.61 -15.35
C ILE A 209 -3.03 -2.01 -13.95
N GLY A 210 -1.85 -1.68 -13.43
CA GLY A 210 -1.69 -1.01 -12.13
C GLY A 210 -1.93 0.48 -12.20
N ASP A 211 -1.48 1.18 -11.18
CA ASP A 211 -1.39 2.64 -11.14
C ASP A 211 -0.25 3.04 -10.18
N VAL A 212 0.63 3.93 -10.63
CA VAL A 212 1.77 4.39 -9.84
C VAL A 212 1.66 5.90 -9.66
N PRO A 213 1.36 6.36 -8.44
CA PRO A 213 1.38 7.80 -8.13
C PRO A 213 2.73 8.40 -8.48
N ILE A 214 2.75 9.54 -9.16
CA ILE A 214 4.03 10.21 -9.48
C ILE A 214 4.75 10.66 -8.21
N TYR A 215 4.02 11.19 -7.24
CA TYR A 215 4.56 11.63 -5.95
C TYR A 215 4.32 10.60 -4.85
N VAL A 216 4.98 10.80 -3.71
CA VAL A 216 4.78 10.03 -2.48
C VAL A 216 4.27 10.93 -1.37
N ALA A 217 3.56 10.37 -0.40
CA ALA A 217 3.11 11.15 0.75
C ALA A 217 4.31 11.63 1.58
N GLY A 218 4.25 12.87 2.07
CA GLY A 218 5.28 13.41 2.97
C GLY A 218 5.39 12.57 4.25
N ASP A 219 4.25 12.19 4.83
CA ASP A 219 4.18 11.28 5.96
C ASP A 219 4.22 9.82 5.50
N SER A 220 5.41 9.37 5.10
CA SER A 220 5.64 8.01 4.59
C SER A 220 7.02 7.48 4.98
N ALA A 221 7.14 6.16 5.00
CA ALA A 221 8.42 5.47 5.14
C ALA A 221 9.40 5.83 4.02
N ASP A 222 8.88 6.09 2.81
CA ASP A 222 9.69 6.48 1.65
C ASP A 222 10.48 7.76 1.91
N VAL A 223 9.80 8.81 2.40
CA VAL A 223 10.43 10.11 2.68
C VAL A 223 11.30 10.03 3.94
N TRP A 224 10.79 9.42 5.01
CA TRP A 224 11.54 9.24 6.24
C TRP A 224 12.83 8.44 6.06
N ALA A 225 12.80 7.37 5.26
CA ALA A 225 13.99 6.55 5.00
C ALA A 225 14.97 7.18 4.00
N ASN A 226 14.49 8.05 3.11
CA ASN A 226 15.29 8.60 2.02
C ASN A 226 15.16 10.13 1.89
N PRO A 227 15.31 10.92 2.96
CA PRO A 227 15.03 12.35 2.95
C PRO A 227 15.87 13.12 1.92
N ALA A 228 17.09 12.66 1.61
CA ALA A 228 17.97 13.28 0.61
C ALA A 228 17.39 13.25 -0.82
N GLN A 229 16.42 12.40 -1.10
CA GLN A 229 15.78 12.27 -2.42
C GLN A 229 14.68 13.33 -2.65
N PHE A 230 14.34 14.12 -1.62
CA PHE A 230 13.23 15.07 -1.65
C PHE A 230 13.68 16.49 -1.32
N TYR A 231 12.98 17.51 -1.84
CA TYR A 231 13.21 18.92 -1.51
C TYR A 231 12.69 19.22 -0.11
N LEU A 232 13.53 18.91 0.89
CA LEU A 232 13.31 19.19 2.30
C LEU A 232 14.36 20.19 2.78
N ASP A 233 13.99 21.02 3.74
CA ASP A 233 14.90 21.96 4.43
C ASP A 233 15.73 21.24 5.52
N GLU A 234 16.46 22.02 6.31
CA GLU A 234 17.30 21.51 7.41
C GLU A 234 16.50 20.89 8.56
N ASN A 235 15.22 21.22 8.67
CA ASN A 235 14.28 20.65 9.65
C ASN A 235 13.52 19.45 9.09
N LEU A 236 13.82 19.04 7.86
CA LEU A 236 13.13 17.99 7.11
C LEU A 236 11.66 18.34 6.77
N ASP A 237 11.33 19.62 6.70
CA ASP A 237 10.06 20.13 6.23
C ASP A 237 10.11 20.35 4.70
N PRO A 238 9.03 20.07 3.95
CA PRO A 238 9.01 20.28 2.50
C PRO A 238 9.22 21.76 2.16
N ILE A 239 10.22 22.07 1.30
CA ILE A 239 10.47 23.43 0.77
C ILE A 239 9.39 23.79 -0.23
N ASP A 240 9.09 22.85 -1.15
CA ASP A 240 8.06 22.95 -2.15
C ASP A 240 7.24 21.67 -2.18
N VAL A 241 5.95 21.77 -2.50
CA VAL A 241 5.03 20.66 -2.57
C VAL A 241 4.33 20.59 -3.94
N ALA A 242 3.98 19.38 -4.32
CA ALA A 242 3.27 19.10 -5.55
C ALA A 242 1.83 19.60 -5.53
N GLY A 243 1.34 19.97 -6.70
CA GLY A 243 -0.03 20.37 -6.95
C GLY A 243 -0.30 20.43 -8.44
N CYS A 244 -1.51 20.82 -8.82
CA CYS A 244 -1.83 21.13 -10.22
C CYS A 244 -2.51 22.50 -10.35
N PRO A 245 -2.31 23.20 -11.48
CA PRO A 245 -2.98 24.46 -11.76
C PRO A 245 -4.50 24.24 -11.92
N PRO A 246 -5.29 25.34 -11.94
CA PRO A 246 -6.72 25.27 -12.23
C PRO A 246 -7.01 24.50 -13.53
N ASP A 247 -8.03 23.66 -13.47
CA ASP A 247 -8.48 22.86 -14.59
C ASP A 247 -10.04 22.76 -14.63
N ALA A 248 -10.58 21.87 -15.47
CA ALA A 248 -12.02 21.66 -15.58
C ALA A 248 -12.64 21.03 -14.31
N PHE A 249 -11.85 20.42 -13.44
CA PHE A 249 -12.31 19.75 -12.23
C PHE A 249 -12.14 20.62 -10.98
N SER A 250 -11.18 21.56 -10.99
CA SER A 250 -10.90 22.45 -9.85
C SER A 250 -10.55 23.85 -10.37
N ALA A 251 -11.47 24.81 -10.15
CA ALA A 251 -11.30 26.20 -10.58
C ALA A 251 -10.10 26.90 -9.91
N ASP A 252 -9.71 26.47 -8.70
CA ASP A 252 -8.61 27.03 -7.92
C ASP A 252 -7.32 26.17 -8.01
N GLY A 253 -7.33 25.10 -8.78
CA GLY A 253 -6.27 24.09 -8.79
C GLY A 253 -6.30 23.20 -7.54
N GLN A 254 -5.27 22.39 -7.35
CA GLN A 254 -5.14 21.50 -6.21
C GLN A 254 -3.73 21.58 -5.63
N LEU A 255 -3.63 21.62 -4.32
CA LEU A 255 -2.37 21.48 -3.58
C LEU A 255 -2.37 20.09 -2.89
N TRP A 256 -1.48 19.22 -3.32
CA TRP A 256 -1.48 17.83 -2.84
C TRP A 256 -0.62 17.61 -1.60
N GLY A 257 0.32 18.53 -1.31
CA GLY A 257 1.18 18.46 -0.13
C GLY A 257 2.32 17.42 -0.20
N ASN A 258 2.48 16.74 -1.32
CA ASN A 258 3.56 15.77 -1.52
C ASN A 258 4.88 16.50 -1.77
N PRO A 259 6.00 16.12 -1.13
CA PRO A 259 7.31 16.75 -1.39
C PRO A 259 7.77 16.47 -2.82
N LEU A 260 8.46 17.45 -3.42
CA LEU A 260 9.05 17.29 -4.74
C LEU A 260 10.33 16.47 -4.67
N PHE A 261 10.67 15.79 -5.77
CA PHE A 261 11.90 15.00 -5.89
C PHE A 261 13.11 15.88 -6.20
N ARG A 262 14.26 15.62 -5.58
CA ARG A 262 15.56 16.18 -5.93
C ARG A 262 16.16 15.43 -7.11
N TRP A 263 15.71 15.74 -8.32
CA TRP A 263 16.16 15.07 -9.53
C TRP A 263 17.65 15.19 -9.80
N ASP A 264 18.28 16.28 -9.41
CA ASP A 264 19.71 16.52 -9.48
C ASP A 264 20.52 15.62 -8.54
N GLU A 265 20.03 15.36 -7.32
CA GLU A 265 20.64 14.40 -6.40
C GLU A 265 20.41 12.97 -6.88
N MET A 266 19.18 12.64 -7.27
CA MET A 266 18.86 11.29 -7.81
C MET A 266 19.68 10.94 -9.05
N LYS A 267 20.02 11.93 -9.88
CA LYS A 267 20.88 11.72 -11.04
C LYS A 267 22.28 11.23 -10.67
N LYS A 268 22.82 11.62 -9.52
CA LYS A 268 24.16 11.26 -9.07
C LYS A 268 24.32 9.76 -8.81
N ASP A 269 23.22 9.10 -8.38
CA ASP A 269 23.18 7.66 -8.12
C ASP A 269 22.48 6.84 -9.23
N GLY A 270 22.20 7.49 -10.38
CA GLY A 270 21.54 6.86 -11.52
C GLY A 270 20.05 6.62 -11.30
N TYR A 271 19.38 7.45 -10.50
CA TYR A 271 17.95 7.33 -10.15
C TYR A 271 17.63 6.01 -9.44
N SER A 272 18.50 5.56 -8.56
CA SER A 272 18.42 4.23 -7.93
C SER A 272 17.08 3.98 -7.23
N TRP A 273 16.55 4.96 -6.50
CA TRP A 273 15.26 4.85 -5.81
C TRP A 273 14.09 4.64 -6.80
N TRP A 274 14.04 5.42 -7.89
CA TRP A 274 13.03 5.26 -8.94
C TRP A 274 13.15 3.93 -9.66
N THR A 275 14.37 3.50 -9.95
CA THR A 275 14.62 2.19 -10.56
C THR A 275 14.10 1.05 -9.70
N LYS A 276 14.32 1.11 -8.38
CA LYS A 276 13.79 0.15 -7.41
C LYS A 276 12.27 0.17 -7.38
N ARG A 277 11.67 1.36 -7.34
CA ARG A 277 10.21 1.54 -7.33
C ARG A 277 9.57 0.94 -8.59
N ILE A 278 10.07 1.29 -9.77
CA ILE A 278 9.54 0.74 -11.05
C ILE A 278 9.73 -0.77 -11.10
N LYS A 279 10.87 -1.29 -10.65
CA LYS A 279 11.11 -2.74 -10.59
C LYS A 279 10.14 -3.45 -9.64
N ALA A 280 9.83 -2.85 -8.50
CA ALA A 280 8.83 -3.40 -7.58
C ALA A 280 7.43 -3.41 -8.23
N MET A 281 7.03 -2.30 -8.86
CA MET A 281 5.73 -2.19 -9.54
C MET A 281 5.61 -3.16 -10.74
N SER A 282 6.70 -3.37 -11.49
CA SER A 282 6.74 -4.33 -12.61
C SER A 282 6.56 -5.79 -12.17
N LYS A 283 6.86 -6.10 -10.91
CA LYS A 283 6.49 -7.40 -10.34
C LYS A 283 4.99 -7.46 -10.05
N LEU A 284 4.44 -6.39 -9.44
CA LEU A 284 3.03 -6.37 -9.03
C LEU A 284 2.06 -6.40 -10.22
N TYR A 285 2.35 -5.65 -11.27
CA TYR A 285 1.46 -5.44 -12.40
C TYR A 285 2.06 -5.96 -13.70
N ASP A 286 1.22 -6.24 -14.68
CA ASP A 286 1.65 -6.61 -16.03
C ASP A 286 1.90 -5.35 -16.87
N ILE A 287 1.13 -4.31 -16.63
CA ILE A 287 1.25 -2.98 -17.25
C ILE A 287 1.32 -1.93 -16.14
N VAL A 288 2.32 -1.06 -16.21
CA VAL A 288 2.61 -0.04 -15.19
C VAL A 288 2.48 1.35 -15.80
N PRO A 289 1.30 1.96 -15.83
CA PRO A 289 1.17 3.38 -16.14
C PRO A 289 1.64 4.21 -14.95
N VAL A 290 2.33 5.30 -15.23
CA VAL A 290 2.56 6.36 -14.24
C VAL A 290 1.36 7.29 -14.29
N SER A 291 0.80 7.65 -13.14
CA SER A 291 -0.47 8.37 -12.94
C SER A 291 -0.62 9.72 -13.69
N TYR A 292 0.43 10.19 -14.35
CA TYR A 292 0.42 11.38 -15.20
C TYR A 292 -0.62 11.31 -16.35
N THR A 293 -1.02 10.12 -16.77
CA THR A 293 -2.02 9.93 -17.84
C THR A 293 -3.41 10.44 -17.48
N HIS A 294 -3.74 10.52 -16.19
CA HIS A 294 -5.02 11.10 -15.75
C HIS A 294 -5.06 12.64 -15.84
N LEU A 295 -3.91 13.30 -15.89
CA LEU A 295 -3.81 14.76 -16.05
C LEU A 295 -3.90 15.19 -17.51
N THR A 296 -3.71 14.29 -18.48
CA THR A 296 -3.66 14.63 -19.90
C THR A 296 -4.89 14.19 -20.69
N LEU A 297 -5.77 13.36 -20.16
CA LEU A 297 -6.97 12.88 -20.84
C LEU A 297 -8.01 13.95 -21.19
N PRO A 298 -8.17 15.07 -20.47
CA PRO A 298 -9.08 16.15 -20.87
C PRO A 298 -8.57 17.05 -21.99
N THR A 299 -7.28 16.98 -22.33
CA THR A 299 -6.64 17.91 -23.30
C THR A 299 -6.70 17.42 -24.74
N ILE A 300 -7.32 16.27 -25.01
CA ILE A 300 -7.47 15.69 -26.36
C ILE A 300 -8.97 15.59 -26.73
N ALA A 301 -9.74 16.62 -26.42
CA ALA A 301 -11.12 16.77 -26.90
C ALA A 301 -11.21 17.97 -27.82
#